data_a4973a15bfd8d3c17db1e83c3fe75860
#
_entry.id   a4973a15bfd8d3c17db1e83c3fe75860
#
_cell.length_a   1.000
_cell.length_b   1.000
_cell.length_c   1.000
_cell.angle_alpha   90.00
_cell.angle_beta   90.00
_cell.angle_gamma   90.00
#
_symmetry.space_group_name_H-M   'P 1'
#
loop_
_entity.id
_entity.type
_entity.pdbx_description
1 polymer ?
#
loop_
_entity_poly.entity_id
_entity_poly.type
_entity_poly.pdbx_seq_one_letter_code
_entity_poly.pdbx_strand_id
1 'polypeptide(L)'
;VSALIHAATMVTAGVYLVVRANELYTLIPEVGYAIAILGAFVAIFAASMALVNNDMKRIIAYSTLSQLGYMFVAAGLGAYWVALFHLATHAFFKSVLFLGAGNVMHAMDDELDIRKMGGLHKKMKATSIIMIIASLALAGIFPLAGFFSKDKILEAAFNADAIVLWVVLWITAGLTAFYSFRLVMKIFFGTQNYSNEEFHPH
;
A
#
# COMPACT_ATOMS: atom_id res chain seq x y z
N VAL A 1 -11.13 -7.64 11.14
CA VAL A 1 -9.94 -8.50 11.31
C VAL A 1 -8.86 -8.13 10.31
N SER A 2 -9.14 -8.12 8.98
CA SER A 2 -8.14 -7.84 7.93
C SER A 2 -7.46 -6.48 8.07
N ALA A 3 -8.20 -5.42 8.40
CA ALA A 3 -7.63 -4.08 8.58
C ALA A 3 -6.57 -4.03 9.68
N LEU A 4 -6.80 -4.72 10.79
CA LEU A 4 -5.85 -4.76 11.91
C LEU A 4 -4.64 -5.64 11.58
N ILE A 5 -4.86 -6.86 11.11
CA ILE A 5 -3.80 -7.84 10.86
C ILE A 5 -2.92 -7.43 9.68
N HIS A 6 -3.53 -7.07 8.53
CA HIS A 6 -2.80 -6.79 7.30
C HIS A 6 -2.37 -5.33 7.13
N ALA A 7 -2.86 -4.41 7.95
CA ALA A 7 -2.50 -3.00 7.82
C ALA A 7 -1.55 -2.51 8.91
N ALA A 8 -1.80 -2.87 10.17
CA ALA A 8 -1.18 -2.16 11.30
C ALA A 8 -0.28 -3.02 12.18
N THR A 9 -0.52 -4.33 12.34
CA THR A 9 0.11 -5.11 13.41
C THR A 9 1.00 -6.25 12.92
N MET A 10 0.43 -7.36 12.49
CA MET A 10 1.21 -8.57 12.21
C MET A 10 2.24 -8.39 11.10
N VAL A 11 1.84 -7.77 10.00
CA VAL A 11 2.72 -7.61 8.83
C VAL A 11 3.86 -6.60 9.06
N THR A 12 3.72 -5.69 10.01
CA THR A 12 4.73 -4.67 10.34
C THR A 12 5.73 -5.13 11.40
N ALA A 13 5.48 -6.27 12.06
CA ALA A 13 6.33 -6.81 13.10
C ALA A 13 7.78 -7.06 12.63
N GLY A 14 7.97 -7.54 11.40
CA GLY A 14 9.29 -7.74 10.81
C GLY A 14 10.08 -6.45 10.63
N VAL A 15 9.42 -5.38 10.15
CA VAL A 15 10.03 -4.05 10.02
C VAL A 15 10.42 -3.52 11.39
N TYR A 16 9.51 -3.64 12.38
CA TYR A 16 9.79 -3.22 13.76
C TYR A 16 10.95 -4.00 14.36
N LEU A 17 11.05 -5.32 14.12
CA LEU A 17 12.15 -6.15 14.56
C LEU A 17 13.50 -5.63 14.04
N VAL A 18 13.61 -5.36 12.74
CA VAL A 18 14.84 -4.82 12.15
C VAL A 18 15.18 -3.46 12.75
N VAL A 19 14.20 -2.59 12.90
CA VAL A 19 14.42 -1.27 13.52
C VAL A 19 14.82 -1.40 14.98
N ARG A 20 14.21 -2.29 15.74
CA ARG A 20 14.53 -2.51 17.17
C ARG A 20 15.92 -3.10 17.38
N ALA A 21 16.36 -3.94 16.45
CA ALA A 21 17.69 -4.55 16.46
C ALA A 21 18.73 -3.72 15.70
N ASN A 22 18.52 -2.42 15.53
CA ASN A 22 19.37 -1.52 14.73
C ASN A 22 20.87 -1.58 15.12
N GLU A 23 21.18 -1.74 16.41
CA GLU A 23 22.57 -1.84 16.89
C GLU A 23 23.31 -3.04 16.26
N LEU A 24 22.62 -4.17 16.05
CA LEU A 24 23.21 -5.34 15.40
C LEU A 24 23.46 -5.09 13.90
N TYR A 25 22.52 -4.46 13.23
CA TYR A 25 22.65 -4.17 11.79
C TYR A 25 23.65 -3.07 11.48
N THR A 26 23.89 -2.14 12.41
CA THR A 26 24.97 -1.14 12.29
C THR A 26 26.36 -1.76 12.39
N LEU A 27 26.50 -2.89 13.08
CA LEU A 27 27.78 -3.61 13.16
C LEU A 27 28.11 -4.38 11.87
N ILE A 28 27.10 -4.77 11.10
CA ILE A 28 27.26 -5.57 9.87
C ILE A 28 26.41 -4.93 8.75
N PRO A 29 26.89 -3.84 8.14
CA PRO A 29 26.12 -3.09 7.12
C PRO A 29 25.73 -3.92 5.91
N GLU A 30 26.51 -4.95 5.56
CA GLU A 30 26.23 -5.86 4.44
C GLU A 30 24.91 -6.60 4.61
N VAL A 31 24.57 -6.99 5.84
CA VAL A 31 23.28 -7.64 6.13
C VAL A 31 22.14 -6.64 5.96
N GLY A 32 22.32 -5.41 6.40
CA GLY A 32 21.37 -4.31 6.17
C GLY A 32 21.13 -4.11 4.67
N TYR A 33 22.20 -4.05 3.87
CA TYR A 33 22.09 -3.87 2.43
C TYR A 33 21.40 -5.06 1.74
N ALA A 34 21.65 -6.29 2.18
CA ALA A 34 20.93 -7.48 1.69
C ALA A 34 19.43 -7.39 1.98
N ILE A 35 19.03 -6.91 3.18
CA ILE A 35 17.64 -6.65 3.52
C ILE A 35 17.03 -5.59 2.60
N ALA A 36 17.77 -4.53 2.29
CA ALA A 36 17.31 -3.48 1.38
C ALA A 36 17.08 -4.01 -0.04
N ILE A 37 17.97 -4.85 -0.56
CA ILE A 37 17.81 -5.50 -1.88
C ILE A 37 16.56 -6.38 -1.90
N LEU A 38 16.37 -7.23 -0.90
CA LEU A 38 15.17 -8.07 -0.77
C LEU A 38 13.91 -7.21 -0.66
N GLY A 39 13.96 -6.12 0.10
CA GLY A 39 12.86 -5.16 0.23
C GLY A 39 12.48 -4.53 -1.10
N ALA A 40 13.45 -4.08 -1.89
CA ALA A 40 13.20 -3.50 -3.21
C ALA A 40 12.61 -4.53 -4.20
N PHE A 41 13.14 -5.76 -4.20
CA PHE A 41 12.57 -6.86 -5.00
C PHE A 41 11.11 -7.14 -4.62
N VAL A 42 10.81 -7.27 -3.34
CA VAL A 42 9.43 -7.49 -2.87
C VAL A 42 8.53 -6.33 -3.22
N ALA A 43 9.03 -5.08 -3.12
CA ALA A 43 8.26 -3.89 -3.44
C ALA A 43 7.76 -3.91 -4.90
N ILE A 44 8.65 -4.11 -5.86
CA ILE A 44 8.30 -4.11 -7.28
C ILE A 44 7.51 -5.37 -7.68
N PHE A 45 7.87 -6.54 -7.15
CA PHE A 45 7.16 -7.78 -7.41
C PHE A 45 5.70 -7.71 -6.93
N ALA A 46 5.47 -7.29 -5.69
CA ALA A 46 4.13 -7.16 -5.15
C ALA A 46 3.30 -6.07 -5.87
N ALA A 47 3.93 -4.96 -6.27
CA ALA A 47 3.26 -3.93 -7.07
C ALA A 47 2.80 -4.47 -8.44
N SER A 48 3.62 -5.27 -9.11
CA SER A 48 3.25 -5.91 -10.37
C SER A 48 2.10 -6.91 -10.20
N MET A 49 2.07 -7.67 -9.09
CA MET A 49 0.95 -8.55 -8.76
C MET A 49 -0.34 -7.78 -8.47
N ALA A 50 -0.25 -6.64 -7.77
CA ALA A 50 -1.40 -5.77 -7.54
C ALA A 50 -1.99 -5.22 -8.84
N LEU A 51 -1.13 -4.96 -9.83
CA LEU A 51 -1.51 -4.40 -11.12
C LEU A 51 -2.41 -5.35 -11.94
N VAL A 52 -2.11 -6.65 -11.94
CA VAL A 52 -2.81 -7.66 -12.76
C VAL A 52 -3.99 -8.31 -12.04
N ASN A 53 -4.08 -8.17 -10.73
CA ASN A 53 -5.15 -8.77 -9.94
C ASN A 53 -6.49 -8.05 -10.13
N ASN A 54 -7.60 -8.79 -10.01
CA ASN A 54 -8.95 -8.24 -10.10
C ASN A 54 -9.73 -8.35 -8.79
N ASP A 55 -9.23 -9.07 -7.82
CA ASP A 55 -9.82 -9.16 -6.49
C ASP A 55 -9.42 -7.92 -5.67
N MET A 56 -10.42 -7.15 -5.20
CA MET A 56 -10.23 -5.90 -4.46
C MET A 56 -9.37 -6.09 -3.21
N LYS A 57 -9.64 -7.10 -2.40
CA LYS A 57 -8.88 -7.36 -1.16
C LYS A 57 -7.46 -7.82 -1.47
N ARG A 58 -7.26 -8.62 -2.52
CA ARG A 58 -5.91 -9.05 -2.95
C ARG A 58 -5.10 -7.89 -3.49
N ILE A 59 -5.68 -6.97 -4.26
CA ILE A 59 -5.00 -5.75 -4.71
C ILE A 59 -4.50 -4.95 -3.51
N ILE A 60 -5.35 -4.73 -2.50
CA ILE A 60 -4.97 -4.01 -1.28
C ILE A 60 -3.92 -4.79 -0.48
N ALA A 61 -3.98 -6.11 -0.41
CA ALA A 61 -2.99 -6.95 0.27
C ALA A 61 -1.60 -6.91 -0.42
N TYR A 62 -1.55 -7.07 -1.75
CA TYR A 62 -0.30 -6.94 -2.51
C TYR A 62 0.29 -5.53 -2.41
N SER A 63 -0.56 -4.50 -2.39
CA SER A 63 -0.08 -3.16 -2.14
C SER A 63 0.49 -2.98 -0.73
N THR A 64 0.01 -3.70 0.28
CA THR A 64 0.62 -3.75 1.62
C THR A 64 2.02 -4.37 1.55
N LEU A 65 2.14 -5.53 0.89
CA LEU A 65 3.42 -6.20 0.72
C LEU A 65 4.45 -5.31 0.00
N SER A 66 4.01 -4.58 -1.03
CA SER A 66 4.84 -3.61 -1.72
C SER A 66 5.33 -2.48 -0.79
N GLN A 67 4.46 -1.91 0.05
CA GLN A 67 4.85 -0.85 0.99
C GLN A 67 5.77 -1.36 2.11
N LEU A 68 5.60 -2.61 2.57
CA LEU A 68 6.55 -3.25 3.47
C LEU A 68 7.95 -3.35 2.84
N GLY A 69 8.01 -3.66 1.54
CA GLY A 69 9.26 -3.62 0.79
C GLY A 69 9.97 -2.26 0.88
N TYR A 70 9.24 -1.14 0.73
CA TYR A 70 9.77 0.21 0.95
C TYR A 70 10.34 0.40 2.35
N MET A 71 9.62 -0.07 3.38
CA MET A 71 10.07 0.05 4.77
C MET A 71 11.34 -0.76 5.02
N PHE A 72 11.44 -1.97 4.43
CA PHE A 72 12.65 -2.79 4.53
C PHE A 72 13.85 -2.17 3.79
N VAL A 73 13.62 -1.47 2.67
CA VAL A 73 14.70 -0.69 2.03
C VAL A 73 15.19 0.40 2.97
N ALA A 74 14.29 1.19 3.54
CA ALA A 74 14.67 2.25 4.47
C ALA A 74 15.41 1.70 5.70
N ALA A 75 14.88 0.64 6.33
CA ALA A 75 15.49 0.02 7.50
C ALA A 75 16.84 -0.63 7.17
N GLY A 76 16.96 -1.31 6.02
CA GLY A 76 18.21 -1.94 5.58
C GLY A 76 19.32 -0.95 5.25
N LEU A 77 18.96 0.27 4.81
CA LEU A 77 19.91 1.37 4.58
C LEU A 77 20.20 2.20 5.85
N GLY A 78 19.73 1.76 7.01
CA GLY A 78 19.96 2.46 8.30
C GLY A 78 19.02 3.64 8.56
N ALA A 79 18.07 3.93 7.67
CA ALA A 79 17.07 4.98 7.85
C ALA A 79 15.90 4.50 8.72
N TYR A 80 16.17 4.04 9.93
CA TYR A 80 15.22 3.40 10.83
C TYR A 80 14.01 4.28 11.18
N TRP A 81 14.25 5.56 11.44
CA TRP A 81 13.18 6.52 11.70
C TRP A 81 12.23 6.67 10.51
N VAL A 82 12.78 6.71 9.30
CA VAL A 82 12.00 6.83 8.06
C VAL A 82 11.12 5.60 7.85
N ALA A 83 11.64 4.39 8.13
CA ALA A 83 10.88 3.16 8.10
C ALA A 83 9.69 3.20 9.08
N LEU A 84 9.91 3.64 10.32
CA LEU A 84 8.84 3.78 11.33
C LEU A 84 7.84 4.87 10.97
N PHE A 85 8.29 5.98 10.41
CA PHE A 85 7.40 7.05 9.97
C PHE A 85 6.46 6.56 8.86
N HIS A 86 7.00 5.84 7.86
CA HIS A 86 6.16 5.25 6.81
C HIS A 86 5.25 4.14 7.36
N LEU A 87 5.72 3.34 8.32
CA LEU A 87 4.91 2.33 9.00
C LEU A 87 3.69 2.95 9.68
N ALA A 88 3.87 4.06 10.40
CA ALA A 88 2.78 4.77 11.08
C ALA A 88 1.74 5.31 10.06
N THR A 89 2.19 6.04 9.04
CA THR A 89 1.29 6.57 8.00
C THR A 89 0.57 5.46 7.23
N HIS A 90 1.29 4.37 6.92
CA HIS A 90 0.77 3.19 6.24
C HIS A 90 -0.37 2.53 7.03
N ALA A 91 -0.21 2.38 8.36
CA ALA A 91 -1.23 1.79 9.22
C ALA A 91 -2.57 2.51 9.08
N PHE A 92 -2.56 3.84 9.02
CA PHE A 92 -3.79 4.64 8.88
C PHE A 92 -4.45 4.45 7.52
N PHE A 93 -3.79 4.77 6.42
CA PHE A 93 -4.45 4.72 5.12
C PHE A 93 -4.78 3.30 4.67
N LYS A 94 -4.03 2.28 5.11
CA LYS A 94 -4.36 0.88 4.82
C LYS A 94 -5.56 0.37 5.62
N SER A 95 -5.69 0.75 6.88
CA SER A 95 -6.88 0.42 7.66
C SER A 95 -8.14 0.97 6.99
N VAL A 96 -8.08 2.20 6.52
CA VAL A 96 -9.17 2.84 5.79
C VAL A 96 -9.51 2.08 4.50
N LEU A 97 -8.49 1.68 3.70
CA LEU A 97 -8.71 0.92 2.47
C LEU A 97 -9.35 -0.44 2.73
N PHE A 98 -8.89 -1.19 3.74
CA PHE A 98 -9.47 -2.48 4.08
C PHE A 98 -10.89 -2.39 4.65
N LEU A 99 -11.16 -1.38 5.49
CA LEU A 99 -12.52 -1.14 6.01
C LEU A 99 -13.46 -0.69 4.90
N GLY A 100 -13.02 0.22 4.03
CA GLY A 100 -13.80 0.63 2.87
C GLY A 100 -14.07 -0.51 1.89
N ALA A 101 -13.08 -1.38 1.65
CA ALA A 101 -13.27 -2.59 0.88
C ALA A 101 -14.26 -3.56 1.54
N GLY A 102 -14.26 -3.64 2.88
CA GLY A 102 -15.27 -4.39 3.62
C GLY A 102 -16.68 -3.85 3.39
N ASN A 103 -16.86 -2.54 3.46
CA ASN A 103 -18.16 -1.90 3.19
C ASN A 103 -18.64 -2.15 1.76
N VAL A 104 -17.74 -2.04 0.76
CA VAL A 104 -18.09 -2.32 -0.65
C VAL A 104 -18.49 -3.78 -0.81
N MET A 105 -17.73 -4.71 -0.24
CA MET A 105 -18.01 -6.15 -0.29
C MET A 105 -19.39 -6.46 0.29
N HIS A 106 -19.71 -5.95 1.48
CA HIS A 106 -21.03 -6.15 2.10
C HIS A 106 -22.17 -5.59 1.27
N ALA A 107 -21.98 -4.41 0.67
CA ALA A 107 -22.99 -3.79 -0.19
C ALA A 107 -23.20 -4.55 -1.52
N MET A 108 -22.24 -5.38 -1.93
CA MET A 108 -22.21 -6.13 -3.19
C MET A 108 -22.35 -7.65 -2.98
N ASP A 109 -23.04 -8.08 -1.94
CA ASP A 109 -23.31 -9.49 -1.63
C ASP A 109 -22.04 -10.37 -1.66
N ASP A 110 -21.01 -9.94 -0.94
CA ASP A 110 -19.69 -10.56 -0.83
C ASP A 110 -18.86 -10.64 -2.16
N GLU A 111 -19.27 -9.92 -3.20
CA GLU A 111 -18.46 -9.85 -4.43
C GLU A 111 -17.15 -9.08 -4.20
N LEU A 112 -16.06 -9.62 -4.73
CA LEU A 112 -14.71 -9.07 -4.62
C LEU A 112 -14.10 -8.65 -5.96
N ASP A 113 -14.66 -9.12 -7.08
CA ASP A 113 -14.13 -8.83 -8.40
C ASP A 113 -14.50 -7.41 -8.85
N ILE A 114 -13.49 -6.55 -8.96
CA ILE A 114 -13.67 -5.14 -9.38
C ILE A 114 -14.25 -4.99 -10.79
N ARG A 115 -14.23 -6.04 -11.62
CA ARG A 115 -14.80 -6.02 -12.98
C ARG A 115 -16.31 -6.11 -12.96
N LYS A 116 -16.88 -6.69 -11.91
CA LYS A 116 -18.33 -6.83 -11.70
C LYS A 116 -18.93 -5.65 -10.94
N MET A 117 -18.10 -4.67 -10.53
CA MET A 117 -18.51 -3.45 -9.85
C MET A 117 -18.68 -2.30 -10.85
N GLY A 118 -18.88 -1.09 -10.35
CA GLY A 118 -18.89 0.14 -11.14
C GLY A 118 -20.01 1.09 -10.69
N GLY A 119 -19.76 2.41 -10.81
CA GLY A 119 -20.76 3.43 -10.51
C GLY A 119 -21.18 3.55 -9.02
N LEU A 120 -20.46 2.88 -8.10
CA LEU A 120 -20.82 2.85 -6.67
C LEU A 120 -20.68 4.21 -5.98
N HIS A 121 -19.99 5.19 -6.59
CA HIS A 121 -19.85 6.54 -6.01
C HIS A 121 -21.21 7.17 -5.69
N LYS A 122 -22.22 7.00 -6.54
CA LYS A 122 -23.55 7.56 -6.34
C LYS A 122 -24.31 6.93 -5.18
N LYS A 123 -24.07 5.63 -4.94
CA LYS A 123 -24.75 4.83 -3.91
C LYS A 123 -24.03 4.85 -2.56
N MET A 124 -22.68 4.93 -2.56
CA MET A 124 -21.81 4.87 -1.37
C MET A 124 -20.86 6.08 -1.32
N LYS A 125 -21.41 7.30 -1.26
CA LYS A 125 -20.61 8.54 -1.33
C LYS A 125 -19.53 8.64 -0.26
N ALA A 126 -19.87 8.37 1.00
CA ALA A 126 -18.91 8.46 2.12
C ALA A 126 -17.75 7.47 1.95
N THR A 127 -18.05 6.20 1.70
CA THR A 127 -17.04 5.14 1.47
C THR A 127 -16.16 5.48 0.26
N SER A 128 -16.76 5.98 -0.83
CA SER A 128 -16.03 6.38 -2.03
C SER A 128 -15.03 7.51 -1.73
N ILE A 129 -15.46 8.58 -1.07
CA ILE A 129 -14.59 9.72 -0.75
C ILE A 129 -13.42 9.27 0.14
N ILE A 130 -13.70 8.51 1.18
CA ILE A 130 -12.68 8.03 2.12
C ILE A 130 -11.68 7.11 1.41
N MET A 131 -12.13 6.19 0.56
CA MET A 131 -11.25 5.30 -0.20
C MET A 131 -10.43 6.06 -1.27
N ILE A 132 -10.98 7.10 -1.88
CA ILE A 132 -10.24 7.98 -2.80
C ILE A 132 -9.10 8.67 -2.05
N ILE A 133 -9.38 9.30 -0.91
CA ILE A 133 -8.36 9.98 -0.10
C ILE A 133 -7.27 9.00 0.35
N ALA A 134 -7.65 7.82 0.83
CA ALA A 134 -6.69 6.79 1.24
C ALA A 134 -5.84 6.25 0.06
N SER A 135 -6.43 6.13 -1.14
CA SER A 135 -5.72 5.74 -2.36
C SER A 135 -4.75 6.81 -2.84
N LEU A 136 -5.11 8.09 -2.72
CA LEU A 136 -4.21 9.22 -3.00
C LEU A 136 -3.04 9.25 -2.00
N ALA A 137 -3.31 8.97 -0.71
CA ALA A 137 -2.26 8.85 0.30
C ALA A 137 -1.32 7.69 0.01
N LEU A 138 -1.86 6.51 -0.38
CA LEU A 138 -1.07 5.35 -0.78
C LEU A 138 -0.21 5.64 -2.03
N ALA A 139 -0.76 6.34 -3.01
CA ALA A 139 -0.04 6.75 -4.22
C ALA A 139 1.11 7.74 -3.91
N GLY A 140 1.04 8.42 -2.77
CA GLY A 140 2.04 9.43 -2.40
C GLY A 140 1.77 10.79 -3.06
N ILE A 141 0.50 11.21 -3.10
CA ILE A 141 0.12 12.51 -3.68
C ILE A 141 0.17 13.60 -2.59
N PHE A 142 0.84 14.71 -2.90
CA PHE A 142 0.86 15.90 -2.05
C PHE A 142 -0.58 16.47 -1.88
N PRO A 143 -0.98 16.93 -0.68
CA PRO A 143 -0.25 17.07 0.58
C PRO A 143 -0.47 15.94 1.60
N LEU A 144 -0.80 14.74 1.16
CA LEU A 144 -1.15 13.63 2.05
C LEU A 144 0.09 12.99 2.72
N ALA A 145 -0.13 12.36 3.87
CA ALA A 145 0.95 11.81 4.70
C ALA A 145 1.84 10.79 3.97
N GLY A 146 1.26 10.00 3.03
CA GLY A 146 2.00 9.05 2.22
C GLY A 146 3.03 9.68 1.29
N PHE A 147 2.81 10.92 0.84
CA PHE A 147 3.80 11.67 0.08
C PHE A 147 5.07 11.90 0.90
N PHE A 148 4.94 12.52 2.06
CA PHE A 148 6.08 12.86 2.92
C PHE A 148 6.87 11.63 3.38
N SER A 149 6.18 10.57 3.77
CA SER A 149 6.85 9.37 4.26
C SER A 149 7.53 8.57 3.15
N LYS A 150 6.94 8.48 1.96
CA LYS A 150 7.53 7.79 0.81
C LYS A 150 8.70 8.57 0.21
N ASP A 151 8.57 9.90 0.12
CA ASP A 151 9.62 10.78 -0.33
C ASP A 151 10.89 10.65 0.53
N LYS A 152 10.74 10.57 1.86
CA LYS A 152 11.85 10.32 2.77
C LYS A 152 12.54 8.96 2.57
N ILE A 153 11.81 7.93 2.15
CA ILE A 153 12.42 6.63 1.78
C ILE A 153 13.26 6.77 0.51
N LEU A 154 12.74 7.46 -0.50
CA LEU A 154 13.45 7.72 -1.74
C LEU A 154 14.69 8.56 -1.49
N GLU A 155 14.59 9.62 -0.68
CA GLU A 155 15.70 10.44 -0.24
C GLU A 155 16.78 9.61 0.49
N ALA A 156 16.38 8.72 1.40
CA ALA A 156 17.31 7.84 2.11
C ALA A 156 18.07 6.90 1.14
N ALA A 157 17.39 6.34 0.15
CA ALA A 157 18.00 5.48 -0.86
C ALA A 157 18.98 6.25 -1.75
N PHE A 158 18.65 7.48 -2.11
CA PHE A 158 19.52 8.37 -2.90
C PHE A 158 20.76 8.78 -2.11
N ASN A 159 20.59 9.21 -0.86
CA ASN A 159 21.69 9.65 0.02
C ASN A 159 22.63 8.51 0.43
N ALA A 160 22.18 7.27 0.37
CA ALA A 160 22.99 6.07 0.59
C ALA A 160 23.72 5.60 -0.67
N ASP A 161 23.73 6.39 -1.75
CA ASP A 161 24.30 6.03 -3.07
C ASP A 161 23.73 4.71 -3.64
N ALA A 162 22.57 4.27 -3.14
CA ALA A 162 21.89 3.06 -3.58
C ALA A 162 21.01 3.35 -4.82
N ILE A 163 21.61 3.87 -5.89
CA ILE A 163 20.89 4.37 -7.07
C ILE A 163 19.99 3.31 -7.71
N VAL A 164 20.44 2.06 -7.77
CA VAL A 164 19.62 0.98 -8.32
C VAL A 164 18.35 0.76 -7.50
N LEU A 165 18.46 0.74 -6.17
CA LEU A 165 17.30 0.62 -5.27
C LEU A 165 16.38 1.83 -5.42
N TRP A 166 16.94 3.02 -5.50
CA TRP A 166 16.19 4.25 -5.73
C TRP A 166 15.36 4.19 -7.03
N VAL A 167 15.96 3.78 -8.14
CA VAL A 167 15.26 3.62 -9.44
C VAL A 167 14.13 2.59 -9.34
N VAL A 168 14.39 1.43 -8.71
CA VAL A 168 13.38 0.40 -8.50
C VAL A 168 12.20 0.93 -7.67
N LEU A 169 12.47 1.68 -6.62
CA LEU A 169 11.43 2.29 -5.79
C LEU A 169 10.63 3.36 -6.56
N TRP A 170 11.28 4.14 -7.41
CA TRP A 170 10.62 5.13 -8.27
C TRP A 170 9.64 4.46 -9.26
N ILE A 171 10.09 3.40 -9.94
CA ILE A 171 9.22 2.61 -10.83
C ILE A 171 8.05 2.03 -10.04
N THR A 172 8.32 1.48 -8.86
CA THR A 172 7.30 0.92 -7.97
C THR A 172 6.31 1.97 -7.51
N ALA A 173 6.73 3.22 -7.29
CA ALA A 173 5.83 4.33 -6.95
C ALA A 173 4.84 4.61 -8.10
N GLY A 174 5.31 4.60 -9.36
CA GLY A 174 4.47 4.71 -10.54
C GLY A 174 3.43 3.58 -10.63
N LEU A 175 3.86 2.32 -10.42
CA LEU A 175 2.96 1.17 -10.37
C LEU A 175 1.93 1.30 -9.23
N THR A 176 2.35 1.81 -8.07
CA THR A 176 1.47 2.06 -6.92
C THR A 176 0.36 3.04 -7.27
N ALA A 177 0.70 4.15 -7.89
CA ALA A 177 -0.28 5.12 -8.37
C ALA A 177 -1.27 4.47 -9.34
N PHE A 178 -0.75 3.74 -10.33
CA PHE A 178 -1.58 3.12 -11.35
C PHE A 178 -2.60 2.12 -10.78
N TYR A 179 -2.18 1.14 -9.97
CA TYR A 179 -3.13 0.15 -9.45
C TYR A 179 -4.11 0.77 -8.43
N SER A 180 -3.70 1.80 -7.69
CA SER A 180 -4.56 2.50 -6.74
C SER A 180 -5.67 3.26 -7.47
N PHE A 181 -5.33 4.00 -8.52
CA PHE A 181 -6.33 4.67 -9.37
C PHE A 181 -7.21 3.67 -10.12
N ARG A 182 -6.64 2.60 -10.67
CA ARG A 182 -7.41 1.52 -11.31
C ARG A 182 -8.46 0.94 -10.36
N LEU A 183 -8.09 0.68 -9.10
CA LEU A 183 -9.02 0.16 -8.08
C LEU A 183 -10.20 1.11 -7.88
N VAL A 184 -9.93 2.38 -7.61
CA VAL A 184 -10.96 3.41 -7.35
C VAL A 184 -11.85 3.63 -8.58
N MET A 185 -11.25 3.76 -9.76
CA MET A 185 -12.00 4.03 -10.98
C MET A 185 -12.92 2.86 -11.36
N LYS A 186 -12.46 1.63 -11.21
CA LYS A 186 -13.27 0.44 -11.51
C LYS A 186 -14.44 0.27 -10.54
N ILE A 187 -14.25 0.52 -9.24
CA ILE A 187 -15.28 0.34 -8.23
C ILE A 187 -16.30 1.48 -8.24
N PHE A 188 -15.82 2.72 -8.25
CA PHE A 188 -16.68 3.88 -7.97
C PHE A 188 -17.15 4.64 -9.21
N PHE A 189 -16.35 4.69 -10.28
CA PHE A 189 -16.62 5.53 -11.46
C PHE A 189 -16.82 4.77 -12.77
N GLY A 190 -16.55 3.47 -12.83
CA GLY A 190 -16.79 2.65 -13.99
C GLY A 190 -18.29 2.50 -14.33
N THR A 191 -18.58 1.87 -15.47
CA THR A 191 -19.94 1.47 -15.83
C THR A 191 -20.46 0.45 -14.82
N GLN A 192 -21.74 0.58 -14.44
CA GLN A 192 -22.38 -0.37 -13.55
C GLN A 192 -22.48 -1.74 -14.23
N ASN A 193 -21.84 -2.76 -13.66
CA ASN A 193 -21.80 -4.13 -14.19
C ASN A 193 -22.49 -5.13 -13.27
N TYR A 194 -23.44 -4.68 -12.46
CA TYR A 194 -24.24 -5.49 -11.53
C TYR A 194 -25.73 -5.09 -11.63
N SER A 195 -26.62 -6.00 -11.23
CA SER A 195 -28.06 -5.71 -11.11
C SER A 195 -28.35 -4.91 -9.83
N ASN A 196 -29.47 -4.14 -9.83
CA ASN A 196 -29.84 -3.39 -8.62
C ASN A 196 -30.28 -4.30 -7.46
N GLU A 197 -30.60 -5.55 -7.74
CA GLU A 197 -30.95 -6.57 -6.74
C GLU A 197 -29.74 -7.10 -5.97
N GLU A 198 -28.55 -7.02 -6.57
CA GLU A 198 -27.27 -7.39 -5.95
C GLU A 198 -26.68 -6.29 -5.06
N PHE A 199 -27.31 -5.12 -4.99
CA PHE A 199 -26.87 -4.01 -4.17
C PHE A 199 -27.74 -3.85 -2.92
N HIS A 200 -27.13 -4.08 -1.75
CA HIS A 200 -27.77 -3.94 -0.45
C HIS A 200 -27.21 -2.75 0.32
N PRO A 201 -27.90 -1.58 0.33
CA PRO A 201 -27.44 -0.41 1.09
C PRO A 201 -27.58 -0.67 2.59
N HIS A 202 -26.53 -0.38 3.34
CA HIS A 202 -26.51 -0.32 4.80
C HIS A 202 -26.37 1.12 5.27
#